data_a83a2e6f2d728704165c5087e430b544
#
_entry.id   a83a2e6f2d728704165c5087e430b544
#
_cell.length_a   1.000
_cell.length_b   1.000
_cell.length_c   1.000
_cell.angle_alpha   90.00
_cell.angle_beta   90.00
_cell.angle_gamma   90.00
#
_symmetry.space_group_name_H-M   'P 1'
#
loop_
_entity.id
_entity.type
_entity.pdbx_description
1 polymer ?
#
loop_
_entity_poly.entity_id
_entity_poly.type
_entity_poly.pdbx_seq_one_letter_code
_entity_poly.pdbx_strand_id
1 'polypeptide(L)'
;MPHILVVANQTIAGAKLLDLVRERAAQPDTSFTLVVPMTKPSSGYVIYDDAVRDSAQARLDLTLSYLRGEEVVASGELGDEDPFTATLDAIDEYHPDEVIISTLPHASSGWLRRDLIERIEEAAGAPVTHVISDMEAEGLPFEVTLVVANVTAGRGVLRARMNEIAADADDMLFIVIVPLQAHGDGRAAAVARARLGNTLDRMRREGLLVAGMIGDPDPYTSTMNALQFYKVSRIIISTLPATRSGWMRADLISRVKKASNIEVEHIVAEPDPAGRAH
;
A
#
# COMPACT_ATOMS: atom_id res chain seq x y z
N MET A 1 28.87 6.10 2.82
CA MET A 1 27.43 6.40 3.00
C MET A 1 26.81 5.10 3.47
N PRO A 2 26.31 5.03 4.70
CA PRO A 2 25.67 3.80 5.18
C PRO A 2 24.45 3.45 4.32
N HIS A 3 24.36 2.19 3.91
CA HIS A 3 23.24 1.67 3.17
C HIS A 3 22.55 0.57 3.99
N ILE A 4 21.27 0.74 4.25
CA ILE A 4 20.51 -0.17 5.12
C ILE A 4 19.42 -0.86 4.29
N LEU A 5 19.43 -2.19 4.32
CA LEU A 5 18.38 -3.00 3.73
C LEU A 5 17.27 -3.23 4.76
N VAL A 6 16.03 -2.96 4.38
CA VAL A 6 14.85 -3.21 5.21
C VAL A 6 13.98 -4.27 4.53
N VAL A 7 13.78 -5.40 5.17
CA VAL A 7 12.93 -6.48 4.67
C VAL A 7 11.70 -6.62 5.55
N ALA A 8 10.54 -6.34 4.99
CA ALA A 8 9.27 -6.41 5.68
C ALA A 8 8.12 -6.62 4.69
N ASN A 9 7.02 -7.22 5.13
CA ASN A 9 5.81 -7.34 4.30
C ASN A 9 4.63 -6.59 4.96
N GLN A 10 3.82 -7.27 5.76
CA GLN A 10 2.67 -6.64 6.43
C GLN A 10 3.09 -5.58 7.47
N THR A 11 4.30 -5.69 7.99
CA THR A 11 4.87 -4.80 9.00
C THR A 11 5.66 -3.62 8.43
N ILE A 12 5.71 -3.46 7.08
CA ILE A 12 6.59 -2.45 6.44
C ILE A 12 6.25 -1.00 6.84
N ALA A 13 5.00 -0.74 7.20
CA ALA A 13 4.53 0.54 7.69
C ALA A 13 4.32 0.55 9.22
N GLY A 14 4.80 -0.45 9.94
CA GLY A 14 4.66 -0.55 11.39
C GLY A 14 5.42 0.55 12.13
N ALA A 15 4.81 1.12 13.17
CA ALA A 15 5.37 2.27 13.89
C ALA A 15 6.79 2.00 14.40
N LYS A 16 7.03 0.86 15.05
CA LYS A 16 8.38 0.50 15.55
C LYS A 16 9.44 0.41 14.45
N LEU A 17 9.07 -0.16 13.30
CA LEU A 17 10.00 -0.24 12.16
C LEU A 17 10.34 1.15 11.64
N LEU A 18 9.34 2.00 11.46
CA LEU A 18 9.54 3.36 10.95
C LEU A 18 10.28 4.25 11.95
N ASP A 19 10.06 4.06 13.25
CA ASP A 19 10.85 4.74 14.30
C ASP A 19 12.33 4.34 14.24
N LEU A 20 12.62 3.04 14.03
CA LEU A 20 14.00 2.58 13.86
C LEU A 20 14.63 3.14 12.57
N VAL A 21 13.88 3.17 11.47
CA VAL A 21 14.34 3.79 10.22
C VAL A 21 14.69 5.26 10.41
N ARG A 22 13.84 6.02 11.11
CA ARG A 22 14.12 7.44 11.46
C ARG A 22 15.36 7.58 12.34
N GLU A 23 15.52 6.70 13.33
CA GLU A 23 16.71 6.69 14.20
C GLU A 23 17.99 6.50 13.38
N ARG A 24 17.98 5.56 12.43
CA ARG A 24 19.13 5.32 11.54
C ARG A 24 19.33 6.47 10.54
N ALA A 25 18.24 7.07 10.04
CA ALA A 25 18.28 8.19 9.11
C ALA A 25 18.87 9.48 9.76
N ALA A 26 18.89 9.57 11.07
CA ALA A 26 19.58 10.66 11.77
C ALA A 26 21.10 10.65 11.57
N GLN A 27 21.68 9.55 11.12
CA GLN A 27 23.08 9.50 10.71
C GLN A 27 23.24 10.13 9.31
N PRO A 28 24.20 11.04 9.11
CA PRO A 28 24.38 11.70 7.82
C PRO A 28 24.59 10.71 6.68
N ASP A 29 24.03 11.05 5.53
CA ASP A 29 24.21 10.28 4.28
C ASP A 29 23.72 8.82 4.34
N THR A 30 22.79 8.48 5.24
CA THR A 30 22.20 7.16 5.30
C THR A 30 21.12 7.01 4.24
N SER A 31 21.12 5.88 3.53
CA SER A 31 20.13 5.51 2.54
C SER A 31 19.52 4.14 2.83
N PHE A 32 18.30 3.93 2.36
CA PHE A 32 17.57 2.69 2.60
C PHE A 32 17.07 2.07 1.30
N THR A 33 17.13 0.72 1.24
CA THR A 33 16.35 -0.06 0.29
C THR A 33 15.34 -0.91 1.03
N LEU A 34 14.06 -0.75 0.69
CA LEU A 34 12.96 -1.53 1.25
C LEU A 34 12.63 -2.67 0.30
N VAL A 35 12.67 -3.90 0.80
CA VAL A 35 12.28 -5.09 0.04
C VAL A 35 11.02 -5.70 0.66
N VAL A 36 9.99 -5.85 -0.16
CA VAL A 36 8.71 -6.44 0.24
C VAL A 36 8.55 -7.80 -0.43
N PRO A 37 8.80 -8.91 0.28
CA PRO A 37 8.54 -10.24 -0.24
C PRO A 37 7.07 -10.44 -0.59
N MET A 38 6.77 -10.99 -1.77
CA MET A 38 5.40 -11.24 -2.25
C MET A 38 4.77 -12.48 -1.60
N THR A 39 4.91 -12.62 -0.30
CA THR A 39 4.40 -13.77 0.45
C THR A 39 2.87 -13.80 0.43
N LYS A 40 2.31 -14.94 0.05
CA LYS A 40 0.85 -15.16 0.09
C LYS A 40 0.34 -15.21 1.53
N PRO A 41 -0.81 -14.60 1.83
CA PRO A 41 -1.45 -14.73 3.14
C PRO A 41 -1.74 -16.20 3.46
N SER A 42 -1.51 -16.60 4.71
CA SER A 42 -1.72 -17.98 5.18
C SER A 42 -3.19 -18.36 5.35
N SER A 43 -4.11 -17.40 5.31
CA SER A 43 -5.56 -17.60 5.46
C SER A 43 -6.31 -16.56 4.62
N GLY A 44 -7.37 -17.00 3.93
CA GLY A 44 -8.22 -16.10 3.12
C GLY A 44 -8.81 -16.80 1.90
N TYR A 45 -9.67 -16.10 1.20
CA TYR A 45 -10.23 -16.49 -0.10
C TYR A 45 -9.11 -16.68 -1.14
N VAL A 46 -9.43 -17.36 -2.26
CA VAL A 46 -8.49 -17.52 -3.38
C VAL A 46 -7.96 -16.14 -3.79
N ILE A 47 -6.71 -15.87 -3.42
CA ILE A 47 -6.04 -14.63 -3.77
C ILE A 47 -5.21 -14.90 -5.01
N TYR A 48 -5.52 -14.21 -6.09
CA TYR A 48 -4.74 -14.29 -7.33
C TYR A 48 -3.35 -13.68 -7.12
N ASP A 49 -2.33 -14.22 -7.75
CA ASP A 49 -0.93 -13.74 -7.63
C ASP A 49 -0.82 -12.24 -7.93
N ASP A 50 -1.58 -11.75 -8.90
CA ASP A 50 -1.70 -10.33 -9.21
C ASP A 50 -2.18 -9.48 -8.02
N ALA A 51 -3.12 -9.96 -7.22
CA ALA A 51 -3.63 -9.25 -6.05
C ALA A 51 -2.60 -9.21 -4.90
N VAL A 52 -1.82 -10.29 -4.75
CA VAL A 52 -0.70 -10.32 -3.79
C VAL A 52 0.34 -9.28 -4.17
N ARG A 53 0.73 -9.25 -5.43
CA ARG A 53 1.68 -8.28 -5.96
C ARG A 53 1.18 -6.84 -5.81
N ASP A 54 -0.04 -6.55 -6.24
CA ASP A 54 -0.62 -5.21 -6.18
C ASP A 54 -0.74 -4.72 -4.73
N SER A 55 -1.10 -5.59 -3.79
CA SER A 55 -1.17 -5.23 -2.37
C SER A 55 0.20 -5.01 -1.73
N ALA A 56 1.20 -5.79 -2.10
CA ALA A 56 2.58 -5.61 -1.66
C ALA A 56 3.15 -4.28 -2.21
N GLN A 57 2.93 -4.00 -3.50
CA GLN A 57 3.33 -2.74 -4.13
C GLN A 57 2.67 -1.53 -3.46
N ALA A 58 1.37 -1.60 -3.18
CA ALA A 58 0.68 -0.51 -2.52
C ALA A 58 1.22 -0.22 -1.11
N ARG A 59 1.57 -1.27 -0.34
CA ARG A 59 2.21 -1.09 0.98
C ARG A 59 3.59 -0.45 0.86
N LEU A 60 4.39 -0.91 -0.10
CA LEU A 60 5.71 -0.33 -0.38
C LEU A 60 5.59 1.14 -0.77
N ASP A 61 4.73 1.47 -1.73
CA ASP A 61 4.50 2.84 -2.21
C ASP A 61 4.03 3.77 -1.09
N LEU A 62 3.17 3.27 -0.20
CA LEU A 62 2.67 4.01 0.95
C LEU A 62 3.82 4.34 1.91
N THR A 63 4.64 3.33 2.25
CA THR A 63 5.80 3.49 3.13
C THR A 63 6.84 4.44 2.53
N LEU A 64 7.16 4.29 1.25
CA LEU A 64 8.08 5.20 0.56
C LEU A 64 7.54 6.63 0.48
N SER A 65 6.22 6.80 0.34
CA SER A 65 5.59 8.12 0.35
C SER A 65 5.72 8.78 1.71
N TYR A 66 5.48 8.02 2.78
CA TYR A 66 5.65 8.49 4.14
C TYR A 66 7.12 8.87 4.43
N LEU A 67 8.08 7.97 4.14
CA LEU A 67 9.51 8.24 4.36
C LEU A 67 10.01 9.45 3.58
N ARG A 68 9.44 9.70 2.38
CA ARG A 68 9.76 10.91 1.62
C ARG A 68 9.25 12.17 2.31
N GLY A 69 8.06 12.13 2.93
CA GLY A 69 7.54 13.22 3.77
C GLY A 69 8.46 13.53 4.94
N GLU A 70 9.08 12.51 5.50
CA GLU A 70 10.07 12.60 6.59
C GLU A 70 11.51 12.92 6.09
N GLU A 71 11.68 13.26 4.81
CA GLU A 71 12.99 13.56 4.19
C GLU A 71 14.01 12.40 4.26
N VAL A 72 13.54 11.16 4.44
CA VAL A 72 14.37 9.96 4.44
C VAL A 72 14.66 9.51 3.02
N VAL A 73 15.94 9.30 2.70
CA VAL A 73 16.38 8.79 1.39
C VAL A 73 16.13 7.29 1.32
N ALA A 74 15.04 6.90 0.66
CA ALA A 74 14.65 5.51 0.54
C ALA A 74 14.21 5.16 -0.88
N SER A 75 14.56 3.96 -1.31
CA SER A 75 14.04 3.26 -2.49
C SER A 75 13.44 1.92 -2.09
N GLY A 76 12.80 1.22 -3.01
CA GLY A 76 12.29 -0.11 -2.67
C GLY A 76 11.77 -0.88 -3.86
N GLU A 77 11.61 -2.18 -3.65
CA GLU A 77 11.17 -3.13 -4.65
C GLU A 77 10.40 -4.31 -4.04
N LEU A 78 9.77 -5.09 -4.89
CA LEU A 78 9.14 -6.34 -4.51
C LEU A 78 10.17 -7.47 -4.65
N GLY A 79 10.33 -8.25 -3.58
CA GLY A 79 11.19 -9.42 -3.57
C GLY A 79 10.47 -10.73 -3.91
N ASP A 80 11.22 -11.83 -3.94
CA ASP A 80 10.69 -13.19 -4.11
C ASP A 80 9.55 -13.51 -3.11
N GLU A 81 8.76 -14.53 -3.41
CA GLU A 81 7.70 -15.01 -2.49
C GLU A 81 8.28 -15.57 -1.18
N ASP A 82 9.47 -16.18 -1.25
CA ASP A 82 10.19 -16.66 -0.07
C ASP A 82 11.03 -15.52 0.53
N PRO A 83 10.76 -15.11 1.77
CA PRO A 83 11.46 -13.97 2.39
C PRO A 83 12.96 -14.21 2.60
N PHE A 84 13.39 -15.45 2.72
CA PHE A 84 14.82 -15.77 2.80
C PHE A 84 15.52 -15.49 1.48
N THR A 85 14.97 -16.00 0.38
CA THR A 85 15.48 -15.74 -0.97
C THR A 85 15.46 -14.25 -1.28
N ALA A 86 14.33 -13.56 -1.04
CA ALA A 86 14.22 -12.12 -1.25
C ALA A 86 15.29 -11.32 -0.49
N THR A 87 15.61 -11.75 0.74
CA THR A 87 16.62 -11.07 1.54
C THR A 87 18.03 -11.29 0.99
N LEU A 88 18.38 -12.53 0.62
CA LEU A 88 19.72 -12.84 0.10
C LEU A 88 19.97 -12.20 -1.27
N ASP A 89 18.97 -12.22 -2.16
CA ASP A 89 19.05 -11.57 -3.46
C ASP A 89 19.33 -10.05 -3.29
N ALA A 90 18.62 -9.41 -2.37
CA ALA A 90 18.83 -8.00 -2.08
C ALA A 90 20.18 -7.70 -1.39
N ILE A 91 20.67 -8.60 -0.54
CA ILE A 91 22.02 -8.46 0.05
C ILE A 91 23.09 -8.55 -1.05
N ASP A 92 22.93 -9.48 -1.99
CA ASP A 92 23.87 -9.66 -3.09
C ASP A 92 23.82 -8.48 -4.07
N GLU A 93 22.67 -7.88 -4.29
CA GLU A 93 22.51 -6.73 -5.19
C GLU A 93 22.99 -5.42 -4.57
N TYR A 94 22.61 -5.13 -3.33
CA TYR A 94 22.81 -3.82 -2.72
C TYR A 94 24.00 -3.72 -1.78
N HIS A 95 24.59 -4.84 -1.36
CA HIS A 95 25.73 -4.91 -0.41
C HIS A 95 25.54 -3.99 0.83
N PRO A 96 24.45 -4.16 1.61
CA PRO A 96 24.10 -3.26 2.69
C PRO A 96 25.08 -3.35 3.88
N ASP A 97 25.21 -2.24 4.61
CA ASP A 97 26.00 -2.19 5.84
C ASP A 97 25.22 -2.74 7.07
N GLU A 98 23.88 -2.75 7.01
CA GLU A 98 22.97 -3.31 8.02
C GLU A 98 21.74 -3.89 7.31
N VAL A 99 21.19 -4.99 7.86
CA VAL A 99 19.91 -5.58 7.44
C VAL A 99 18.91 -5.45 8.56
N ILE A 100 17.77 -4.81 8.32
CA ILE A 100 16.65 -4.74 9.26
C ILE A 100 15.54 -5.65 8.77
N ILE A 101 15.09 -6.60 9.60
CA ILE A 101 13.99 -7.50 9.27
C ILE A 101 12.84 -7.22 10.21
N SER A 102 11.67 -6.88 9.66
CA SER A 102 10.47 -6.68 10.46
C SER A 102 9.46 -7.80 10.27
N THR A 103 8.99 -8.37 11.39
CA THR A 103 8.02 -9.46 11.42
C THR A 103 6.83 -9.14 12.31
N LEU A 104 5.72 -9.83 12.08
CA LEU A 104 4.62 -9.90 13.04
C LEU A 104 5.06 -10.68 14.30
N PRO A 105 4.36 -10.52 15.43
CA PRO A 105 4.57 -11.36 16.62
C PRO A 105 4.54 -12.87 16.29
N HIS A 106 5.26 -13.67 17.05
CA HIS A 106 5.50 -15.10 16.76
C HIS A 106 4.21 -15.90 16.51
N ALA A 107 3.13 -15.60 17.22
CA ALA A 107 1.82 -16.26 17.03
C ALA A 107 1.23 -16.01 15.63
N SER A 108 1.53 -14.87 15.01
CA SER A 108 0.98 -14.43 13.73
C SER A 108 1.98 -14.51 12.56
N SER A 109 3.28 -14.68 12.87
CA SER A 109 4.34 -14.67 11.85
C SER A 109 4.58 -16.05 11.27
N GLY A 110 4.30 -16.21 9.98
CA GLY A 110 4.75 -17.38 9.21
C GLY A 110 6.28 -17.44 9.02
N TRP A 111 6.95 -16.31 9.09
CA TRP A 111 8.39 -16.18 8.92
C TRP A 111 9.17 -16.71 10.11
N LEU A 112 8.75 -16.37 11.34
CA LEU A 112 9.40 -16.86 12.57
C LEU A 112 9.29 -18.35 12.79
N ARG A 113 8.27 -19.01 12.21
CA ARG A 113 8.14 -20.47 12.29
C ARG A 113 9.18 -21.25 11.47
N ARG A 114 9.97 -20.58 10.65
CA ARG A 114 10.95 -21.17 9.72
C ARG A 114 12.38 -20.79 10.07
N ASP A 115 12.61 -20.35 11.30
CA ASP A 115 13.92 -19.90 11.79
C ASP A 115 14.60 -18.91 10.80
N LEU A 116 13.76 -18.03 10.22
CA LEU A 116 14.18 -17.11 9.16
C LEU A 116 15.30 -16.20 9.63
N ILE A 117 15.18 -15.67 10.85
CA ILE A 117 16.14 -14.68 11.37
C ILE A 117 17.51 -15.31 11.53
N GLU A 118 17.60 -16.47 12.20
CA GLU A 118 18.87 -17.17 12.40
C GLU A 118 19.54 -17.53 11.08
N ARG A 119 18.76 -18.00 10.10
CA ARG A 119 19.27 -18.33 8.76
C ARG A 119 19.83 -17.13 8.03
N ILE A 120 19.18 -15.96 8.18
CA ILE A 120 19.65 -14.72 7.57
C ILE A 120 20.91 -14.21 8.30
N GLU A 121 20.93 -14.23 9.64
CA GLU A 121 22.11 -13.85 10.42
C GLU A 121 23.35 -14.68 10.04
N GLU A 122 23.17 -15.98 9.77
CA GLU A 122 24.27 -16.85 9.32
C GLU A 122 24.76 -16.52 7.89
N ALA A 123 23.87 -16.02 7.03
CA ALA A 123 24.16 -15.84 5.61
C ALA A 123 24.46 -14.38 5.21
N ALA A 124 24.03 -13.40 5.99
CA ALA A 124 24.00 -12.00 5.56
C ALA A 124 25.38 -11.34 5.44
N GLY A 125 26.38 -11.78 6.19
CA GLY A 125 27.69 -11.12 6.22
C GLY A 125 27.69 -9.66 6.73
N ALA A 126 26.53 -9.14 7.15
CA ALA A 126 26.30 -7.83 7.72
C ALA A 126 25.48 -7.96 9.02
N PRO A 127 25.52 -6.97 9.93
CA PRO A 127 24.66 -6.95 11.13
C PRO A 127 23.19 -7.06 10.78
N VAL A 128 22.44 -7.92 11.48
CA VAL A 128 21.00 -8.10 11.31
C VAL A 128 20.27 -7.58 12.53
N THR A 129 19.33 -6.66 12.32
CA THR A 129 18.45 -6.14 13.38
C THR A 129 17.04 -6.67 13.16
N HIS A 130 16.50 -7.39 14.14
CA HIS A 130 15.14 -7.92 14.07
C HIS A 130 14.17 -7.04 14.85
N VAL A 131 13.08 -6.60 14.17
CA VAL A 131 12.00 -5.80 14.74
C VAL A 131 10.71 -6.61 14.75
N ILE A 132 10.08 -6.75 15.90
CA ILE A 132 8.75 -7.35 16.01
C ILE A 132 7.73 -6.21 16.09
N SER A 133 6.88 -6.09 15.06
CA SER A 133 5.84 -5.07 14.96
C SER A 133 4.46 -5.69 15.13
N ASP A 134 3.76 -5.29 16.18
CA ASP A 134 2.36 -5.64 16.41
C ASP A 134 1.46 -4.55 15.79
N MET A 135 1.05 -4.77 14.55
CA MET A 135 0.26 -3.81 13.78
C MET A 135 -1.10 -3.47 14.40
N GLU A 136 -1.66 -4.38 15.22
CA GLU A 136 -2.93 -4.14 15.92
C GLU A 136 -2.73 -3.27 17.17
N ALA A 137 -1.69 -3.56 17.94
CA ALA A 137 -1.39 -2.87 19.18
C ALA A 137 -0.71 -1.50 18.96
N GLU A 138 0.21 -1.42 17.99
CA GLU A 138 1.05 -0.23 17.74
C GLU A 138 0.39 0.75 16.75
N GLY A 139 -0.42 0.23 15.82
CA GLY A 139 -1.01 1.02 14.76
C GLY A 139 -0.01 1.45 13.68
N LEU A 140 -0.43 2.44 12.91
CA LEU A 140 0.39 3.12 11.90
C LEU A 140 0.75 4.52 12.43
N PRO A 141 1.91 5.07 12.09
CA PRO A 141 2.28 6.44 12.47
C PRO A 141 1.56 7.50 11.65
N PHE A 142 0.65 7.10 10.76
CA PHE A 142 -0.13 7.95 9.86
C PHE A 142 -1.56 7.46 9.72
N GLU A 143 -2.46 8.34 9.32
CA GLU A 143 -3.83 7.98 9.00
C GLU A 143 -3.99 7.54 7.54
N VAL A 144 -4.85 6.57 7.30
CA VAL A 144 -5.14 6.06 5.96
C VAL A 144 -6.58 6.31 5.57
N THR A 145 -6.78 7.04 4.48
CA THR A 145 -8.07 7.16 3.80
C THR A 145 -8.12 6.23 2.59
N LEU A 146 -9.08 5.31 2.59
CA LEU A 146 -9.35 4.43 1.46
C LEU A 146 -10.21 5.15 0.42
N VAL A 147 -9.76 5.22 -0.82
CA VAL A 147 -10.48 5.82 -1.94
C VAL A 147 -10.88 4.74 -2.94
N VAL A 148 -12.17 4.47 -3.06
CA VAL A 148 -12.70 3.53 -4.04
C VAL A 148 -13.26 4.30 -5.22
N ALA A 149 -12.57 4.22 -6.34
CA ALA A 149 -12.91 4.98 -7.55
C ALA A 149 -12.51 4.19 -8.80
N ASN A 150 -13.20 4.40 -9.91
CA ASN A 150 -12.82 3.81 -11.19
C ASN A 150 -12.52 4.93 -12.19
N VAL A 151 -13.41 5.17 -13.13
CA VAL A 151 -13.27 6.25 -14.12
C VAL A 151 -13.26 7.66 -13.47
N THR A 152 -13.60 7.74 -12.20
CA THR A 152 -13.60 8.97 -11.40
C THR A 152 -12.30 9.21 -10.63
N ALA A 153 -11.36 8.26 -10.59
CA ALA A 153 -10.13 8.36 -9.81
C ALA A 153 -9.29 9.61 -10.13
N GLY A 154 -9.22 10.01 -11.40
CA GLY A 154 -8.50 11.21 -11.83
C GLY A 154 -9.32 12.52 -11.85
N ARG A 155 -10.56 12.53 -11.38
CA ARG A 155 -11.46 13.68 -11.45
C ARG A 155 -11.10 14.78 -10.47
N GLY A 156 -11.27 16.05 -10.90
CA GLY A 156 -10.92 17.23 -10.11
C GLY A 156 -11.65 17.30 -8.76
N VAL A 157 -12.94 16.95 -8.73
CA VAL A 157 -13.75 16.97 -7.49
C VAL A 157 -13.17 16.02 -6.44
N LEU A 158 -12.81 14.78 -6.82
CA LEU A 158 -12.21 13.82 -5.91
C LEU A 158 -10.85 14.33 -5.41
N ARG A 159 -9.98 14.81 -6.33
CA ARG A 159 -8.66 15.33 -5.96
C ARG A 159 -8.76 16.57 -5.05
N ALA A 160 -9.69 17.49 -5.33
CA ALA A 160 -9.93 18.65 -4.47
C ALA A 160 -10.28 18.19 -3.04
N ARG A 161 -11.17 17.20 -2.91
CA ARG A 161 -11.54 16.66 -1.60
C ARG A 161 -10.38 15.96 -0.88
N MET A 162 -9.56 15.21 -1.61
CA MET A 162 -8.34 14.60 -1.04
C MET A 162 -7.36 15.68 -0.56
N ASN A 163 -7.16 16.76 -1.32
CA ASN A 163 -6.31 17.88 -0.91
C ASN A 163 -6.86 18.60 0.34
N GLU A 164 -8.19 18.78 0.46
CA GLU A 164 -8.81 19.33 1.68
C GLU A 164 -8.51 18.45 2.89
N ILE A 165 -8.71 17.13 2.77
CA ILE A 165 -8.44 16.18 3.86
C ILE A 165 -6.96 16.18 4.23
N ALA A 166 -6.06 16.21 3.24
CA ALA A 166 -4.62 16.27 3.48
C ALA A 166 -4.16 17.59 4.14
N ALA A 167 -4.88 18.68 3.91
CA ALA A 167 -4.57 19.96 4.54
C ALA A 167 -5.04 20.03 6.01
N ASP A 168 -6.03 19.22 6.39
CA ASP A 168 -6.61 19.21 7.74
C ASP A 168 -5.92 18.22 8.69
N ALA A 169 -5.02 17.36 8.17
CA ALA A 169 -4.36 16.31 8.95
C ALA A 169 -2.89 16.18 8.55
N ASP A 170 -2.01 16.25 9.54
CA ASP A 170 -0.63 15.88 9.37
C ASP A 170 -0.56 14.36 9.05
N ASP A 171 0.28 13.95 8.11
CA ASP A 171 0.52 12.55 7.76
C ASP A 171 -0.71 11.75 7.26
N MET A 172 -1.57 12.37 6.45
CA MET A 172 -2.68 11.68 5.80
C MET A 172 -2.22 10.99 4.52
N LEU A 173 -2.37 9.67 4.45
CA LEU A 173 -2.08 8.88 3.27
C LEU A 173 -3.36 8.34 2.64
N PHE A 174 -3.35 8.23 1.31
CA PHE A 174 -4.50 7.74 0.56
C PHE A 174 -4.16 6.45 -0.17
N ILE A 175 -5.06 5.46 -0.08
CA ILE A 175 -5.01 4.25 -0.90
C ILE A 175 -6.13 4.30 -1.91
N VAL A 176 -5.79 4.41 -3.19
CA VAL A 176 -6.76 4.43 -4.29
C VAL A 176 -6.95 3.03 -4.83
N ILE A 177 -8.16 2.48 -4.70
CA ILE A 177 -8.53 1.20 -5.27
C ILE A 177 -9.39 1.42 -6.50
N VAL A 178 -8.96 0.79 -7.59
CA VAL A 178 -9.70 0.79 -8.86
C VAL A 178 -10.24 -0.62 -9.12
N PRO A 179 -11.54 -0.86 -8.89
CA PRO A 179 -12.16 -2.13 -9.25
C PRO A 179 -12.06 -2.40 -10.76
N LEU A 180 -11.57 -3.58 -11.13
CA LEU A 180 -11.35 -3.96 -12.52
C LEU A 180 -12.69 -4.29 -13.20
N GLN A 181 -13.11 -3.53 -14.19
CA GLN A 181 -14.45 -3.61 -14.81
C GLN A 181 -14.68 -4.81 -15.75
N ALA A 182 -13.76 -5.73 -15.92
CA ALA A 182 -13.99 -6.87 -16.80
C ALA A 182 -13.24 -8.10 -16.28
N HIS A 183 -13.84 -9.25 -16.48
CA HIS A 183 -13.13 -10.52 -16.57
C HIS A 183 -12.26 -10.46 -17.84
N GLY A 184 -11.18 -9.67 -17.77
CA GLY A 184 -10.28 -9.43 -18.88
C GLY A 184 -9.06 -10.32 -18.77
N ASP A 185 -8.49 -10.64 -19.92
CA ASP A 185 -7.14 -11.17 -20.03
C ASP A 185 -6.14 -10.26 -19.29
N GLY A 186 -4.95 -10.74 -19.00
CA GLY A 186 -3.91 -9.97 -18.29
C GLY A 186 -3.60 -8.59 -18.89
N ARG A 187 -4.00 -8.35 -20.15
CA ARG A 187 -3.86 -7.08 -20.85
C ARG A 187 -4.79 -6.00 -20.29
N ALA A 188 -6.03 -6.35 -19.91
CA ALA A 188 -6.96 -5.39 -19.31
C ALA A 188 -6.45 -4.93 -17.94
N ALA A 189 -5.92 -5.84 -17.13
CA ALA A 189 -5.31 -5.52 -15.85
C ALA A 189 -4.06 -4.63 -16.02
N ALA A 190 -3.17 -4.93 -16.98
CA ALA A 190 -2.00 -4.11 -17.27
C ALA A 190 -2.37 -2.69 -17.69
N VAL A 191 -3.38 -2.51 -18.54
CA VAL A 191 -3.89 -1.18 -18.94
C VAL A 191 -4.48 -0.43 -17.75
N ALA A 192 -5.23 -1.13 -16.88
CA ALA A 192 -5.79 -0.52 -15.68
C ALA A 192 -4.68 -0.06 -14.71
N ARG A 193 -3.64 -0.88 -14.49
CA ARG A 193 -2.46 -0.50 -13.69
C ARG A 193 -1.73 0.71 -14.26
N ALA A 194 -1.49 0.75 -15.56
CA ALA A 194 -0.84 1.89 -16.20
C ALA A 194 -1.64 3.19 -16.03
N ARG A 195 -2.98 3.13 -16.17
CA ARG A 195 -3.86 4.28 -15.93
C ARG A 195 -3.85 4.73 -14.47
N LEU A 196 -3.89 3.78 -13.55
CA LEU A 196 -3.80 4.06 -12.12
C LEU A 196 -2.45 4.72 -11.82
N GLY A 197 -1.33 4.16 -12.27
CA GLY A 197 0.00 4.73 -12.09
C GLY A 197 0.07 6.19 -12.55
N ASN A 198 -0.38 6.50 -13.76
CA ASN A 198 -0.43 7.88 -14.26
C ASN A 198 -1.30 8.82 -13.39
N THR A 199 -2.37 8.28 -12.81
CA THR A 199 -3.25 9.05 -11.91
C THR A 199 -2.56 9.33 -10.58
N LEU A 200 -1.92 8.32 -9.98
CA LEU A 200 -1.15 8.45 -8.75
C LEU A 200 0.02 9.42 -8.91
N ASP A 201 0.76 9.34 -10.02
CA ASP A 201 1.88 10.25 -10.30
C ASP A 201 1.44 11.71 -10.42
N ARG A 202 0.24 11.95 -10.93
CA ARG A 202 -0.34 13.29 -10.93
C ARG A 202 -0.66 13.75 -9.51
N MET A 203 -1.30 12.92 -8.71
CA MET A 203 -1.64 13.21 -7.32
C MET A 203 -0.38 13.47 -6.47
N ARG A 204 0.67 12.67 -6.67
CA ARG A 204 1.97 12.86 -5.99
C ARG A 204 2.62 14.19 -6.36
N ARG A 205 2.52 14.61 -7.62
CA ARG A 205 3.01 15.95 -8.06
C ARG A 205 2.21 17.11 -7.46
N GLU A 206 0.97 16.86 -7.05
CA GLU A 206 0.14 17.83 -6.31
C GLU A 206 0.40 17.79 -4.80
N GLY A 207 1.36 16.98 -4.32
CA GLY A 207 1.77 16.88 -2.91
C GLY A 207 1.00 15.83 -2.11
N LEU A 208 0.10 15.05 -2.73
CA LEU A 208 -0.63 14.00 -2.02
C LEU A 208 0.26 12.76 -1.78
N LEU A 209 0.24 12.25 -0.55
CA LEU A 209 0.83 10.98 -0.21
C LEU A 209 -0.16 9.87 -0.60
N VAL A 210 0.12 9.19 -1.69
CA VAL A 210 -0.85 8.29 -2.32
C VAL A 210 -0.21 7.02 -2.86
N ALA A 211 -0.85 5.90 -2.57
CA ALA A 211 -0.61 4.60 -3.19
C ALA A 211 -1.89 4.09 -3.86
N GLY A 212 -1.80 3.02 -4.64
CA GLY A 212 -3.00 2.48 -5.26
C GLY A 212 -2.85 1.06 -5.75
N MET A 213 -3.97 0.39 -5.91
CA MET A 213 -4.03 -0.98 -6.40
C MET A 213 -5.27 -1.23 -7.25
N ILE A 214 -5.18 -2.23 -8.09
CA ILE A 214 -6.34 -2.77 -8.80
C ILE A 214 -7.05 -3.74 -7.86
N GLY A 215 -8.35 -3.58 -7.71
CA GLY A 215 -9.19 -4.41 -6.86
C GLY A 215 -10.09 -5.36 -7.63
N ASP A 216 -10.84 -6.18 -6.88
CA ASP A 216 -11.86 -7.08 -7.41
C ASP A 216 -12.87 -6.33 -8.31
N PRO A 217 -13.42 -6.97 -9.36
CA PRO A 217 -14.46 -6.37 -10.21
C PRO A 217 -15.69 -5.86 -9.45
N ASP A 218 -16.08 -6.53 -8.38
CA ASP A 218 -17.12 -6.05 -7.48
C ASP A 218 -16.56 -5.01 -6.50
N PRO A 219 -16.99 -3.74 -6.55
CA PRO A 219 -16.44 -2.68 -5.71
C PRO A 219 -16.67 -2.89 -4.22
N TYR A 220 -17.70 -3.63 -3.81
CA TYR A 220 -17.93 -4.00 -2.42
C TYR A 220 -16.84 -4.99 -1.94
N THR A 221 -16.64 -6.07 -2.69
CA THR A 221 -15.59 -7.06 -2.42
C THR A 221 -14.21 -6.39 -2.41
N SER A 222 -13.94 -5.54 -3.40
CA SER A 222 -12.71 -4.75 -3.48
C SER A 222 -12.46 -3.90 -2.23
N THR A 223 -13.49 -3.22 -1.74
CA THR A 223 -13.44 -2.41 -0.52
C THR A 223 -13.18 -3.28 0.71
N MET A 224 -13.94 -4.36 0.87
CA MET A 224 -13.84 -5.23 2.05
C MET A 224 -12.50 -5.97 2.11
N ASN A 225 -11.95 -6.37 0.96
CA ASN A 225 -10.61 -6.95 0.88
C ASN A 225 -9.54 -5.95 1.33
N ALA A 226 -9.63 -4.69 0.91
CA ALA A 226 -8.69 -3.66 1.33
C ALA A 226 -8.69 -3.44 2.84
N LEU A 227 -9.85 -3.47 3.46
CA LEU A 227 -9.97 -3.32 4.92
C LEU A 227 -9.31 -4.46 5.73
N GLN A 228 -9.01 -5.59 5.08
CA GLN A 228 -8.24 -6.67 5.70
C GLN A 228 -6.73 -6.39 5.72
N PHE A 229 -6.25 -5.55 4.79
CA PHE A 229 -4.83 -5.25 4.63
C PHE A 229 -4.41 -3.93 5.24
N TYR A 230 -5.36 -2.99 5.41
CA TYR A 230 -5.07 -1.63 5.84
C TYR A 230 -5.98 -1.20 6.99
N LYS A 231 -5.38 -0.61 8.02
CA LYS A 231 -6.13 0.07 9.06
C LYS A 231 -6.57 1.43 8.52
N VAL A 232 -7.84 1.56 8.21
CA VAL A 232 -8.44 2.71 7.51
C VAL A 232 -9.27 3.54 8.48
N SER A 233 -9.05 4.85 8.52
CA SER A 233 -9.84 5.78 9.34
C SER A 233 -11.07 6.33 8.61
N ARG A 234 -11.02 6.41 7.27
CA ARG A 234 -12.09 6.95 6.42
C ARG A 234 -12.15 6.22 5.09
N ILE A 235 -13.34 6.11 4.52
CA ILE A 235 -13.58 5.57 3.17
C ILE A 235 -14.23 6.64 2.31
N ILE A 236 -13.67 6.90 1.13
CA ILE A 236 -14.27 7.74 0.09
C ILE A 236 -14.68 6.83 -1.07
N ILE A 237 -15.95 6.88 -1.44
CA ILE A 237 -16.46 6.19 -2.64
C ILE A 237 -16.79 7.24 -3.68
N SER A 238 -16.05 7.24 -4.81
CA SER A 238 -16.29 8.18 -5.89
C SER A 238 -17.00 7.51 -7.07
N THR A 239 -18.15 8.02 -7.45
CA THR A 239 -18.99 7.49 -8.53
C THR A 239 -19.33 8.55 -9.57
N LEU A 240 -19.75 8.09 -10.76
CA LEU A 240 -20.51 8.92 -11.68
C LEU A 240 -21.93 9.14 -11.12
N PRO A 241 -22.71 10.12 -11.63
CA PRO A 241 -24.11 10.29 -11.27
C PRO A 241 -24.92 9.00 -11.38
N ALA A 242 -25.94 8.83 -10.54
CA ALA A 242 -26.72 7.59 -10.40
C ALA A 242 -27.27 7.03 -11.72
N THR A 243 -27.58 7.89 -12.68
CA THR A 243 -28.05 7.50 -14.03
C THR A 243 -26.99 6.75 -14.85
N ARG A 244 -25.69 6.88 -14.48
CA ARG A 244 -24.56 6.29 -15.20
C ARG A 244 -23.71 5.34 -14.33
N SER A 245 -23.96 5.29 -13.02
CA SER A 245 -23.20 4.45 -12.10
C SER A 245 -23.91 3.12 -11.82
N GLY A 246 -23.29 2.02 -12.24
CA GLY A 246 -23.74 0.68 -11.86
C GLY A 246 -23.60 0.42 -10.34
N TRP A 247 -22.66 1.07 -9.68
CA TRP A 247 -22.38 0.94 -8.25
C TRP A 247 -23.53 1.50 -7.40
N MET A 248 -24.13 2.60 -7.84
CA MET A 248 -25.29 3.18 -7.14
C MET A 248 -26.52 2.26 -7.21
N ARG A 249 -26.67 1.52 -8.30
CA ARG A 249 -27.75 0.53 -8.44
C ARG A 249 -27.58 -0.67 -7.51
N ALA A 250 -26.36 -1.00 -7.13
CA ALA A 250 -26.04 -2.11 -6.22
C ALA A 250 -26.03 -1.71 -4.74
N ASP A 251 -26.49 -0.49 -4.41
CA ASP A 251 -26.51 0.06 -3.03
C ASP A 251 -25.15 -0.06 -2.29
N LEU A 252 -24.06 0.11 -3.03
CA LEU A 252 -22.69 -0.06 -2.55
C LEU A 252 -22.43 0.72 -1.25
N ILE A 253 -22.85 1.98 -1.20
CA ILE A 253 -22.52 2.89 -0.11
C ILE A 253 -23.14 2.41 1.20
N SER A 254 -24.43 2.05 1.20
CA SER A 254 -25.12 1.54 2.37
C SER A 254 -24.55 0.21 2.83
N ARG A 255 -24.19 -0.66 1.89
CA ARG A 255 -23.56 -1.96 2.21
C ARG A 255 -22.21 -1.77 2.88
N VAL A 256 -21.34 -0.89 2.34
CA VAL A 256 -20.03 -0.60 2.91
C VAL A 256 -20.17 0.05 4.29
N LYS A 257 -21.03 1.07 4.44
CA LYS A 257 -21.31 1.71 5.75
C LYS A 257 -21.71 0.68 6.81
N LYS A 258 -22.61 -0.23 6.46
CA LYS A 258 -23.12 -1.24 7.40
C LYS A 258 -22.05 -2.28 7.78
N ALA A 259 -21.16 -2.62 6.86
CA ALA A 259 -20.18 -3.69 7.06
C ALA A 259 -18.87 -3.22 7.69
N SER A 260 -18.43 -1.98 7.43
CA SER A 260 -17.11 -1.50 7.84
C SER A 260 -17.10 -0.82 9.22
N ASN A 261 -18.21 -0.26 9.66
CA ASN A 261 -18.29 0.61 10.84
C ASN A 261 -17.30 1.81 10.78
N ILE A 262 -16.91 2.20 9.57
CA ILE A 262 -15.99 3.32 9.28
C ILE A 262 -16.82 4.44 8.64
N GLU A 263 -16.39 5.69 8.82
CA GLU A 263 -17.00 6.82 8.12
C GLU A 263 -16.86 6.64 6.59
N VAL A 264 -17.98 6.69 5.87
CA VAL A 264 -18.02 6.57 4.40
C VAL A 264 -18.57 7.85 3.80
N GLU A 265 -17.71 8.56 3.07
CA GLU A 265 -18.06 9.73 2.26
C GLU A 265 -18.34 9.32 0.82
N HIS A 266 -19.41 9.85 0.23
CA HIS A 266 -19.75 9.62 -1.17
C HIS A 266 -19.54 10.87 -2.00
N ILE A 267 -18.72 10.77 -3.03
CA ILE A 267 -18.43 11.86 -3.99
C ILE A 267 -19.02 11.50 -5.34
N VAL A 268 -19.88 12.35 -5.85
CA VAL A 268 -20.41 12.23 -7.21
C VAL A 268 -19.58 13.12 -8.13
N ALA A 269 -18.81 12.48 -9.01
CA ALA A 269 -18.00 13.18 -9.99
C ALA A 269 -18.80 13.36 -11.30
N GLU A 270 -19.05 14.60 -11.70
CA GLU A 270 -19.69 14.86 -12.98
C GLU A 270 -18.82 14.41 -14.15
N PRO A 271 -19.43 13.94 -15.24
CA PRO A 271 -18.71 13.65 -16.47
C PRO A 271 -18.01 14.92 -16.96
N ASP A 272 -16.76 14.78 -17.40
CA ASP A 272 -16.05 15.89 -18.05
C ASP A 272 -16.83 16.37 -19.28
N PRO A 273 -17.21 17.62 -19.38
CA PRO A 273 -17.91 18.14 -20.55
C PRO A 273 -17.07 18.06 -21.83
N ALA A 274 -15.75 17.88 -21.71
CA ALA A 274 -14.80 17.74 -22.79
C ALA A 274 -14.40 16.30 -23.12
N GLY A 275 -15.20 15.30 -22.75
CA GLY A 275 -14.92 13.88 -23.02
C GLY A 275 -14.86 13.53 -24.49
N ARG A 276 -13.87 14.02 -25.21
CA ARG A 276 -13.37 13.44 -26.45
C ARG A 276 -12.25 12.48 -26.09
N ALA A 277 -12.47 11.24 -26.48
CA ALA A 277 -11.48 10.18 -26.44
C ALA A 277 -10.11 10.62 -26.94
N HIS A 278 -9.08 10.35 -26.17
CA HIS A 278 -7.72 10.17 -26.65
C HIS A 278 -7.23 8.82 -26.21
#